data_581c98c5cb0b61c69a0717057546717a
#
_entry.id   581c98c5cb0b61c69a0717057546717a
#
_cell.length_a   1.000
_cell.length_b   1.000
_cell.length_c   1.000
_cell.angle_alpha   90.00
_cell.angle_beta   90.00
_cell.angle_gamma   90.00
#
_symmetry.space_group_name_H-M   'P 1'
#
loop_
_entity.id
_entity.type
_entity.pdbx_description
1 polymer ?
#
loop_
_entity_poly.entity_id
_entity_poly.type
_entity_poly.pdbx_seq_one_letter_code
_entity_poly.pdbx_strand_id
1 'polypeptide(L)'
;MLSKFIQQLRKKNNLTQQFLASKIGVSRPTFMQIEQGKRDLTITEARKLSDIFGIIFDDFIQGKENLLLKVKLGKRIMSEKITKKSDEPETRIIMSRTNVKKFKEVLLYLLEKVGARPNIGETAIYKLLYFIDFDYYEKFEKQLTGAKYIKNHFGPTPIEFKKITDQMIEYGEIEKIKSRYFQHEQKKYLPRRTADLKILLAQEIQHIDEVLARLAWKNASELGEYSHSDTPWRIHKIGEEISYETVFYRDDDHSVKNYEDEL
;
A
#
# COMPACT_ATOMS: atom_id res chain seq x y z
N MET A 1 20.53 -16.47 25.45
CA MET A 1 20.28 -16.86 24.04
C MET A 1 19.43 -15.80 23.32
N LEU A 2 18.30 -15.38 23.87
CA LEU A 2 17.38 -14.41 23.31
C LEU A 2 17.98 -13.00 23.10
N SER A 3 18.81 -12.50 24.01
CA SER A 3 19.47 -11.18 23.92
C SER A 3 20.36 -11.03 22.68
N LYS A 4 21.17 -12.05 22.37
CA LYS A 4 22.00 -12.08 21.14
C LYS A 4 21.15 -12.14 19.88
N PHE A 5 20.05 -12.87 19.92
CA PHE A 5 19.09 -12.97 18.83
C PHE A 5 18.44 -11.61 18.53
N ILE A 6 18.00 -10.87 19.55
CA ILE A 6 17.47 -9.52 19.40
C ILE A 6 18.49 -8.57 18.77
N GLN A 7 19.74 -8.62 19.23
CA GLN A 7 20.82 -7.80 18.68
C GLN A 7 21.09 -8.13 17.20
N GLN A 8 21.07 -9.42 16.83
CA GLN A 8 21.22 -9.85 15.43
C GLN A 8 20.05 -9.36 14.57
N LEU A 9 18.80 -9.53 15.03
CA LEU A 9 17.61 -9.04 14.33
C LEU A 9 17.65 -7.52 14.12
N ARG A 10 18.03 -6.76 15.16
CA ARG A 10 18.18 -5.32 15.06
C ARG A 10 19.22 -4.92 14.02
N LYS A 11 20.42 -5.51 14.06
CA LYS A 11 21.50 -5.23 13.11
C LYS A 11 21.10 -5.61 11.68
N LYS A 12 20.48 -6.77 11.51
CA LYS A 12 19.99 -7.27 10.21
C LYS A 12 18.96 -6.34 9.58
N ASN A 13 18.13 -5.70 10.42
CA ASN A 13 17.10 -4.76 9.97
C ASN A 13 17.55 -3.29 10.03
N ASN A 14 18.85 -3.00 10.20
CA ASN A 14 19.43 -1.66 10.27
C ASN A 14 18.73 -0.72 11.28
N LEU A 15 18.20 -1.28 12.39
CA LEU A 15 17.48 -0.52 13.40
C LEU A 15 18.43 -0.02 14.50
N THR A 16 18.13 1.17 15.06
CA THR A 16 18.89 1.71 16.19
C THR A 16 18.33 1.20 17.53
N GLN A 17 19.18 1.12 18.55
CA GLN A 17 18.72 0.81 19.91
C GLN A 17 17.68 1.82 20.41
N GLN A 18 17.87 3.10 20.08
CA GLN A 18 16.93 4.16 20.44
C GLN A 18 15.53 3.94 19.83
N PHE A 19 15.48 3.53 18.55
CA PHE A 19 14.23 3.24 17.89
C PHE A 19 13.47 2.10 18.56
N LEU A 20 14.13 0.96 18.79
CA LEU A 20 13.48 -0.20 19.42
C LEU A 20 13.08 0.10 20.87
N ALA A 21 13.92 0.80 21.63
CA ALA A 21 13.62 1.23 22.99
C ALA A 21 12.32 2.05 23.04
N SER A 22 12.20 3.05 22.18
CA SER A 22 10.99 3.89 22.10
C SER A 22 9.74 3.09 21.73
N LYS A 23 9.86 2.12 20.82
CA LYS A 23 8.73 1.29 20.35
C LYS A 23 8.21 0.34 21.43
N ILE A 24 9.07 -0.19 22.29
CA ILE A 24 8.64 -1.07 23.40
C ILE A 24 8.34 -0.30 24.70
N GLY A 25 8.63 1.02 24.74
CA GLY A 25 8.31 1.88 25.89
C GLY A 25 9.37 1.85 27.00
N VAL A 26 10.66 1.63 26.67
CA VAL A 26 11.77 1.66 27.61
C VAL A 26 12.82 2.71 27.24
N SER A 27 13.72 3.04 28.16
CA SER A 27 14.86 3.91 27.86
C SER A 27 15.92 3.19 27.02
N ARG A 28 16.72 3.94 26.23
CA ARG A 28 17.84 3.36 25.47
C ARG A 28 18.84 2.58 26.36
N PRO A 29 19.25 3.08 27.53
CA PRO A 29 20.11 2.30 28.47
C PRO A 29 19.48 0.97 28.88
N THR A 30 18.16 0.97 29.15
CA THR A 30 17.41 -0.24 29.48
C THR A 30 17.43 -1.24 28.33
N PHE A 31 17.21 -0.78 27.10
CA PHE A 31 17.27 -1.64 25.93
C PHE A 31 18.67 -2.23 25.68
N MET A 32 19.72 -1.43 25.92
CA MET A 32 21.09 -1.89 25.86
C MET A 32 21.36 -3.03 26.88
N GLN A 33 20.83 -2.93 28.11
CA GLN A 33 20.93 -3.99 29.11
C GLN A 33 20.22 -5.28 28.68
N ILE A 34 19.06 -5.16 27.97
CA ILE A 34 18.35 -6.31 27.38
C ILE A 34 19.23 -6.99 26.32
N GLU A 35 19.84 -6.24 25.41
CA GLU A 35 20.73 -6.80 24.37
C GLU A 35 22.01 -7.42 24.96
N GLN A 36 22.48 -6.92 26.10
CA GLN A 36 23.62 -7.48 26.83
C GLN A 36 23.26 -8.70 27.71
N GLY A 37 21.96 -9.01 27.81
CA GLY A 37 21.47 -10.08 28.69
C GLY A 37 21.59 -9.78 30.20
N LYS A 38 21.74 -8.49 30.57
CA LYS A 38 21.77 -8.02 31.94
C LYS A 38 20.39 -7.75 32.54
N ARG A 39 19.39 -7.66 31.68
CA ARG A 39 17.98 -7.52 32.04
C ARG A 39 17.13 -8.42 31.12
N ASP A 40 16.20 -9.14 31.71
CA ASP A 40 15.26 -9.95 30.99
C ASP A 40 14.12 -9.07 30.41
N LEU A 41 13.55 -9.53 29.29
CA LEU A 41 12.35 -8.95 28.68
C LEU A 41 11.11 -9.36 29.48
N THR A 42 10.21 -8.41 29.71
CA THR A 42 8.85 -8.75 30.09
C THR A 42 8.10 -9.39 28.90
N ILE A 43 7.05 -10.14 29.19
CA ILE A 43 6.19 -10.76 28.16
C ILE A 43 5.64 -9.68 27.20
N THR A 44 5.25 -8.53 27.74
CA THR A 44 4.73 -7.40 26.96
C THR A 44 5.78 -6.79 26.01
N GLU A 45 7.01 -6.62 26.51
CA GLU A 45 8.13 -6.11 25.69
C GLU A 45 8.52 -7.12 24.60
N ALA A 46 8.56 -8.41 24.95
CA ALA A 46 8.87 -9.48 24.00
C ALA A 46 7.81 -9.58 22.90
N ARG A 47 6.51 -9.43 23.23
CA ARG A 47 5.44 -9.43 22.26
C ARG A 47 5.54 -8.26 21.30
N LYS A 48 5.79 -7.04 21.81
CA LYS A 48 6.02 -5.87 20.95
C LYS A 48 7.22 -6.05 20.02
N LEU A 49 8.31 -6.66 20.49
CA LEU A 49 9.47 -6.94 19.65
C LEU A 49 9.16 -8.01 18.59
N SER A 50 8.45 -9.08 18.93
CA SER A 50 8.03 -10.10 17.97
C SER A 50 7.16 -9.50 16.87
N ASP A 51 6.25 -8.59 17.22
CA ASP A 51 5.40 -7.87 16.25
C ASP A 51 6.23 -6.95 15.35
N ILE A 52 7.19 -6.19 15.91
CA ILE A 52 8.08 -5.31 15.15
C ILE A 52 8.93 -6.10 14.15
N PHE A 53 9.44 -7.27 14.56
CA PHE A 53 10.24 -8.12 13.68
C PHE A 53 9.41 -9.05 12.80
N GLY A 54 8.09 -9.11 12.99
CA GLY A 54 7.18 -9.98 12.25
C GLY A 54 7.46 -11.46 12.45
N ILE A 55 7.83 -11.86 13.67
CA ILE A 55 8.13 -13.24 14.08
C ILE A 55 7.01 -13.74 14.99
N ILE A 56 6.58 -15.00 14.84
CA ILE A 56 5.63 -15.61 15.78
C ILE A 56 6.21 -15.56 17.17
N PHE A 57 5.41 -15.15 18.18
CA PHE A 57 5.87 -14.92 19.53
C PHE A 57 6.62 -16.13 20.14
N ASP A 58 6.10 -17.33 19.94
CA ASP A 58 6.74 -18.56 20.45
C ASP A 58 8.10 -18.83 19.79
N ASP A 59 8.23 -18.58 18.48
CA ASP A 59 9.50 -18.69 17.76
C ASP A 59 10.49 -17.59 18.18
N PHE A 60 9.99 -16.37 18.42
CA PHE A 60 10.80 -15.27 18.91
C PHE A 60 11.43 -15.58 20.28
N ILE A 61 10.65 -16.10 21.22
CA ILE A 61 11.13 -16.51 22.56
C ILE A 61 12.17 -17.64 22.46
N GLN A 62 11.97 -18.57 21.50
CA GLN A 62 12.91 -19.66 21.25
C GLN A 62 14.16 -19.24 20.46
N GLY A 63 14.26 -17.97 20.04
CA GLY A 63 15.37 -17.48 19.24
C GLY A 63 15.38 -18.04 17.80
N LYS A 64 14.21 -18.42 17.28
CA LYS A 64 14.03 -18.93 15.92
C LYS A 64 13.50 -17.83 15.01
N GLU A 65 14.15 -17.61 13.88
CA GLU A 65 13.75 -16.65 12.88
C GLU A 65 12.74 -17.28 11.89
N ASN A 66 11.62 -17.80 12.39
CA ASN A 66 10.52 -18.19 11.54
C ASN A 66 9.62 -16.97 11.33
N LEU A 67 9.83 -16.26 10.23
CA LEU A 67 8.95 -15.19 9.80
C LEU A 67 7.51 -15.72 9.65
N LEU A 68 6.52 -14.92 10.04
CA LEU A 68 5.07 -15.19 9.94
C LEU A 68 4.56 -15.63 8.53
N LEU A 69 5.46 -15.85 7.58
CA LEU A 69 5.22 -16.21 6.17
C LEU A 69 5.42 -17.69 5.86
N LYS A 70 5.15 -18.60 6.82
CA LYS A 70 4.95 -20.03 6.48
C LYS A 70 3.53 -20.47 6.82
N VAL A 71 2.55 -19.93 6.12
CA VAL A 71 1.32 -20.69 5.91
C VAL A 71 1.69 -21.86 5.00
N LYS A 72 1.62 -23.07 5.55
CA LYS A 72 1.78 -24.33 4.82
C LYS A 72 0.75 -24.39 3.70
N LEU A 73 1.16 -24.15 2.47
CA LEU A 73 0.52 -24.69 1.27
C LEU A 73 1.44 -25.77 0.72
N GLY A 74 0.84 -26.97 0.53
CA GLY A 74 1.54 -28.18 0.22
C GLY A 74 2.46 -28.10 -0.99
N LYS A 75 3.60 -28.75 -0.82
CA LYS A 75 4.57 -29.29 -1.78
C LYS A 75 4.58 -28.72 -3.19
N ARG A 76 5.58 -27.85 -3.47
CA ARG A 76 6.61 -28.13 -4.48
C ARG A 76 7.79 -27.17 -4.25
N ILE A 77 8.90 -27.75 -3.86
CA ILE A 77 10.21 -27.10 -3.75
C ILE A 77 10.80 -27.13 -5.17
N MET A 78 11.09 -25.96 -5.73
CA MET A 78 12.17 -25.80 -6.69
C MET A 78 13.12 -24.73 -6.15
N SER A 79 14.34 -25.17 -5.90
CA SER A 79 15.46 -24.35 -5.50
C SER A 79 15.94 -23.55 -6.70
N GLU A 80 15.83 -22.23 -6.67
CA GLU A 80 16.56 -21.35 -7.56
C GLU A 80 17.35 -20.30 -6.76
N LYS A 81 18.60 -20.13 -7.21
CA LYS A 81 19.63 -19.28 -6.63
C LYS A 81 19.19 -17.81 -6.65
N ILE A 82 19.17 -17.20 -5.47
CA ILE A 82 18.97 -15.76 -5.32
C ILE A 82 20.26 -15.04 -5.66
N THR A 83 20.29 -14.37 -6.80
CA THR A 83 21.27 -13.33 -7.10
C THR A 83 20.82 -12.03 -6.43
N LYS A 84 21.75 -11.42 -5.69
CA LYS A 84 21.56 -10.15 -4.99
C LYS A 84 21.00 -9.07 -5.91
N LYS A 85 19.88 -8.46 -5.53
CA LYS A 85 19.38 -7.19 -6.06
C LYS A 85 19.09 -6.24 -4.91
N SER A 86 19.66 -5.05 -5.04
CA SER A 86 19.54 -3.78 -4.31
C SER A 86 18.48 -3.65 -3.21
N ASP A 87 18.95 -3.16 -2.04
CA ASP A 87 18.22 -2.82 -0.82
C ASP A 87 17.20 -1.67 -1.03
N GLU A 88 15.97 -2.00 -1.38
CA GLU A 88 14.80 -1.18 -1.07
C GLU A 88 13.94 -1.93 -0.06
N PRO A 89 13.34 -1.27 0.96
CA PRO A 89 12.52 -1.95 1.96
C PRO A 89 11.32 -2.61 1.27
N GLU A 90 11.23 -3.93 1.33
CA GLU A 90 10.09 -4.70 0.81
C GLU A 90 8.80 -4.28 1.52
N THR A 91 7.98 -3.50 0.84
CA THR A 91 6.62 -3.17 1.28
C THR A 91 5.78 -4.45 1.28
N ARG A 92 5.32 -4.89 2.44
CA ARG A 92 4.42 -6.06 2.55
C ARG A 92 3.02 -5.68 2.07
N ILE A 93 2.36 -6.60 1.33
CA ILE A 93 0.93 -6.44 1.02
C ILE A 93 0.14 -6.76 2.29
N ILE A 94 -0.52 -5.75 2.87
CA ILE A 94 -1.35 -5.87 4.07
C ILE A 94 -2.80 -6.21 3.70
N MET A 95 -3.17 -6.01 2.44
CA MET A 95 -4.50 -6.29 1.92
C MET A 95 -4.85 -7.79 1.98
N SER A 96 -6.12 -8.09 2.19
CA SER A 96 -6.63 -9.45 2.06
C SER A 96 -6.44 -9.98 0.63
N ARG A 97 -6.38 -11.31 0.45
CA ARG A 97 -6.24 -11.91 -0.89
C ARG A 97 -7.38 -11.51 -1.83
N THR A 98 -8.59 -11.40 -1.31
CA THR A 98 -9.78 -10.98 -2.07
C THR A 98 -9.63 -9.53 -2.54
N ASN A 99 -9.16 -8.65 -1.66
CA ASN A 99 -8.94 -7.24 -1.98
C ASN A 99 -7.82 -7.06 -3.01
N VAL A 100 -6.71 -7.80 -2.89
CA VAL A 100 -5.63 -7.80 -3.90
C VAL A 100 -6.16 -8.24 -5.27
N LYS A 101 -6.99 -9.29 -5.33
CA LYS A 101 -7.61 -9.75 -6.57
C LYS A 101 -8.49 -8.66 -7.17
N LYS A 102 -9.34 -8.05 -6.35
CA LYS A 102 -10.21 -6.97 -6.78
C LYS A 102 -9.44 -5.73 -7.24
N PHE A 103 -8.40 -5.33 -6.52
CA PHE A 103 -7.51 -4.25 -6.90
C PHE A 103 -6.88 -4.48 -8.29
N LYS A 104 -6.40 -5.70 -8.56
CA LYS A 104 -5.84 -6.06 -9.87
C LYS A 104 -6.85 -5.88 -10.99
N GLU A 105 -8.09 -6.33 -10.79
CA GLU A 105 -9.13 -6.20 -11.83
C GLU A 105 -9.58 -4.75 -12.03
N VAL A 106 -9.68 -3.95 -10.95
CA VAL A 106 -9.93 -2.52 -11.05
C VAL A 106 -8.80 -1.82 -11.81
N LEU A 107 -7.55 -2.14 -11.49
CA LEU A 107 -6.39 -1.57 -12.20
C LEU A 107 -6.40 -1.97 -13.68
N LEU A 108 -6.65 -3.24 -14.01
CA LEU A 108 -6.74 -3.67 -15.41
C LEU A 108 -7.85 -2.95 -16.16
N TYR A 109 -9.03 -2.84 -15.58
CA TYR A 109 -10.15 -2.13 -16.17
C TYR A 109 -9.83 -0.65 -16.43
N LEU A 110 -9.21 0.02 -15.46
CA LEU A 110 -8.71 1.39 -15.62
C LEU A 110 -7.70 1.48 -16.77
N LEU A 111 -6.73 0.56 -16.83
CA LEU A 111 -5.69 0.56 -17.86
C LEU A 111 -6.27 0.28 -19.26
N GLU A 112 -7.26 -0.59 -19.39
CA GLU A 112 -7.98 -0.81 -20.66
C GLU A 112 -8.65 0.46 -21.17
N LYS A 113 -9.30 1.21 -20.28
CA LYS A 113 -10.04 2.43 -20.65
C LYS A 113 -9.12 3.61 -20.96
N VAL A 114 -8.06 3.80 -20.19
CA VAL A 114 -7.28 5.06 -20.25
C VAL A 114 -5.77 4.86 -20.28
N GLY A 115 -5.22 3.67 -20.07
CA GLY A 115 -3.78 3.42 -19.96
C GLY A 115 -2.99 3.82 -21.21
N ALA A 116 -3.58 3.75 -22.40
CA ALA A 116 -2.95 4.16 -23.64
C ALA A 116 -2.88 5.70 -23.81
N ARG A 117 -3.68 6.48 -23.09
CA ARG A 117 -3.73 7.95 -23.23
C ARG A 117 -2.40 8.58 -22.85
N PRO A 118 -1.88 9.56 -23.61
CA PRO A 118 -0.55 10.12 -23.38
C PRO A 118 -0.39 10.80 -22.02
N ASN A 119 -1.46 11.39 -21.48
CA ASN A 119 -1.48 12.08 -20.17
C ASN A 119 -1.52 11.12 -18.97
N ILE A 120 -1.76 9.83 -19.17
CA ILE A 120 -1.91 8.85 -18.10
C ILE A 120 -0.59 8.10 -17.88
N GLY A 121 0.15 8.52 -16.86
CA GLY A 121 1.31 7.84 -16.32
C GLY A 121 1.07 7.32 -14.89
N GLU A 122 2.10 6.76 -14.27
CA GLU A 122 2.05 6.14 -12.94
C GLU A 122 1.40 7.07 -11.88
N THR A 123 1.80 8.34 -11.83
CA THR A 123 1.26 9.31 -10.86
C THR A 123 -0.19 9.68 -11.12
N ALA A 124 -0.63 9.70 -12.38
CA ALA A 124 -2.03 9.89 -12.71
C ALA A 124 -2.88 8.67 -12.29
N ILE A 125 -2.36 7.45 -12.51
CA ILE A 125 -3.02 6.21 -12.10
C ILE A 125 -3.25 6.19 -10.57
N TYR A 126 -2.27 6.62 -9.76
CA TYR A 126 -2.43 6.71 -8.30
C TYR A 126 -3.62 7.56 -7.89
N LYS A 127 -3.77 8.72 -8.51
CA LYS A 127 -4.84 9.66 -8.21
C LYS A 127 -6.19 9.18 -8.71
N LEU A 128 -6.24 8.56 -9.87
CA LEU A 128 -7.47 7.95 -10.38
C LEU A 128 -7.93 6.81 -9.46
N LEU A 129 -7.03 5.94 -9.01
CA LEU A 129 -7.35 4.89 -8.04
C LEU A 129 -7.84 5.47 -6.71
N TYR A 130 -7.19 6.55 -6.24
CA TYR A 130 -7.61 7.24 -5.03
C TYR A 130 -9.04 7.76 -5.15
N PHE A 131 -9.38 8.47 -6.21
CA PHE A 131 -10.75 8.97 -6.40
C PHE A 131 -11.76 7.84 -6.63
N ILE A 132 -11.39 6.75 -7.34
CA ILE A 132 -12.25 5.56 -7.47
C ILE A 132 -12.60 4.99 -6.10
N ASP A 133 -11.63 4.84 -5.19
CA ASP A 133 -11.86 4.26 -3.88
C ASP A 133 -12.58 5.22 -2.92
N PHE A 134 -12.15 6.48 -2.85
CA PHE A 134 -12.66 7.45 -1.88
C PHE A 134 -14.05 7.97 -2.27
N ASP A 135 -14.33 8.19 -3.55
CA ASP A 135 -15.66 8.58 -4.03
C ASP A 135 -16.66 7.44 -3.87
N TYR A 136 -16.20 6.18 -4.07
CA TYR A 136 -17.04 5.02 -3.81
C TYR A 136 -17.40 4.90 -2.33
N TYR A 137 -16.42 5.16 -1.45
CA TYR A 137 -16.64 5.14 -0.02
C TYR A 137 -17.61 6.23 0.43
N GLU A 138 -17.51 7.44 -0.11
CA GLU A 138 -18.44 8.53 0.18
C GLU A 138 -19.87 8.19 -0.22
N LYS A 139 -20.06 7.55 -1.40
CA LYS A 139 -21.38 7.19 -1.90
C LYS A 139 -22.02 6.01 -1.16
N PHE A 140 -21.23 4.99 -0.80
CA PHE A 140 -21.75 3.69 -0.40
C PHE A 140 -21.27 3.21 0.98
N GLU A 141 -20.42 3.97 1.65
CA GLU A 141 -19.81 3.64 2.95
C GLU A 141 -19.09 2.27 2.94
N LYS A 142 -18.59 1.88 1.76
CA LYS A 142 -17.88 0.62 1.52
C LYS A 142 -16.62 0.88 0.72
N GLN A 143 -15.52 0.25 1.12
CA GLN A 143 -14.30 0.29 0.33
C GLN A 143 -14.46 -0.54 -0.95
N LEU A 144 -14.12 0.04 -2.11
CA LEU A 144 -14.18 -0.67 -3.38
C LEU A 144 -13.04 -1.68 -3.49
N THR A 145 -11.79 -1.23 -3.38
CA THR A 145 -10.60 -2.10 -3.45
C THR A 145 -10.05 -2.47 -2.07
N GLY A 146 -10.28 -1.64 -1.07
CA GLY A 146 -9.68 -1.78 0.26
C GLY A 146 -8.19 -1.45 0.29
N ALA A 147 -7.68 -0.71 -0.69
CA ALA A 147 -6.31 -0.24 -0.72
C ALA A 147 -6.08 0.84 0.33
N LYS A 148 -4.87 0.88 0.89
CA LYS A 148 -4.44 1.93 1.80
C LYS A 148 -3.67 2.99 1.05
N TYR A 149 -3.95 4.25 1.36
CA TYR A 149 -3.31 5.40 0.72
C TYR A 149 -2.55 6.21 1.74
N ILE A 150 -1.35 6.66 1.37
CA ILE A 150 -0.56 7.61 2.17
C ILE A 150 -0.55 8.98 1.53
N LYS A 151 -0.51 10.02 2.37
CA LYS A 151 -0.24 11.37 1.90
C LYS A 151 1.21 11.49 1.47
N ASN A 152 1.44 11.74 0.19
CA ASN A 152 2.76 11.96 -0.37
C ASN A 152 2.84 13.34 -1.01
N HIS A 153 4.06 13.88 -1.23
CA HIS A 153 4.30 15.21 -1.83
C HIS A 153 3.64 15.38 -3.21
N PHE A 154 3.49 14.32 -3.97
CA PHE A 154 2.89 14.34 -5.31
C PHE A 154 1.43 13.89 -5.33
N GLY A 155 0.78 13.81 -4.18
CA GLY A 155 -0.61 13.38 -4.02
C GLY A 155 -0.75 12.03 -3.31
N PRO A 156 -1.99 11.56 -3.13
CA PRO A 156 -2.28 10.30 -2.49
C PRO A 156 -1.65 9.14 -3.28
N THR A 157 -1.00 8.23 -2.56
CA THR A 157 -0.25 7.11 -3.15
C THR A 157 -0.71 5.80 -2.52
N PRO A 158 -1.22 4.82 -3.30
CA PRO A 158 -1.58 3.51 -2.76
C PRO A 158 -0.32 2.72 -2.36
N ILE A 159 -0.29 2.25 -1.10
CA ILE A 159 0.90 1.66 -0.47
C ILE A 159 1.34 0.39 -1.22
N GLU A 160 0.40 -0.47 -1.57
CA GLU A 160 0.67 -1.78 -2.15
C GLU A 160 0.85 -1.75 -3.68
N PHE A 161 0.65 -0.61 -4.34
CA PHE A 161 0.63 -0.50 -5.80
C PHE A 161 1.88 -1.10 -6.45
N LYS A 162 3.07 -0.66 -6.02
CA LYS A 162 4.34 -1.13 -6.60
C LYS A 162 4.44 -2.65 -6.55
N LYS A 163 4.16 -3.24 -5.39
CA LYS A 163 4.27 -4.68 -5.20
C LYS A 163 3.25 -5.47 -6.02
N ILE A 164 2.00 -4.97 -6.08
CA ILE A 164 0.95 -5.63 -6.88
C ILE A 164 1.30 -5.53 -8.36
N THR A 165 1.73 -4.36 -8.85
CA THR A 165 2.11 -4.19 -10.26
C THR A 165 3.36 -4.97 -10.64
N ASP A 166 4.36 -5.08 -9.76
CA ASP A 166 5.54 -5.90 -10.01
C ASP A 166 5.15 -7.39 -10.17
N GLN A 167 4.22 -7.90 -9.33
CA GLN A 167 3.66 -9.24 -9.52
C GLN A 167 2.87 -9.38 -10.83
N MET A 168 2.05 -8.38 -11.18
CA MET A 168 1.28 -8.41 -12.42
C MET A 168 2.19 -8.41 -13.66
N ILE A 169 3.34 -7.74 -13.61
CA ILE A 169 4.36 -7.76 -14.66
C ILE A 169 5.00 -9.15 -14.75
N GLU A 170 5.38 -9.73 -13.59
CA GLU A 170 5.98 -11.06 -13.52
C GLU A 170 5.05 -12.14 -14.11
N TYR A 171 3.74 -12.04 -13.85
CA TYR A 171 2.74 -12.95 -14.42
C TYR A 171 2.28 -12.58 -15.84
N GLY A 172 2.85 -11.55 -16.44
CA GLY A 172 2.49 -11.12 -17.80
C GLY A 172 1.09 -10.54 -17.92
N GLU A 173 0.48 -10.05 -16.83
CA GLU A 173 -0.85 -9.45 -16.82
C GLU A 173 -0.82 -8.00 -17.34
N ILE A 174 0.27 -7.27 -17.06
CA ILE A 174 0.52 -5.91 -17.52
C ILE A 174 1.96 -5.75 -18.01
N GLU A 175 2.22 -4.73 -18.80
CA GLU A 175 3.56 -4.31 -19.21
C GLU A 175 3.84 -2.89 -18.71
N LYS A 176 5.05 -2.68 -18.19
CA LYS A 176 5.54 -1.36 -17.78
C LYS A 176 6.51 -0.83 -18.83
N ILE A 177 6.19 0.32 -19.39
CA ILE A 177 7.02 0.99 -20.40
C ILE A 177 7.45 2.37 -19.90
N LYS A 178 8.63 2.82 -20.36
CA LYS A 178 9.06 4.20 -20.22
C LYS A 178 8.53 4.97 -21.43
N SER A 179 7.96 6.12 -21.18
CA SER A 179 7.39 7.01 -22.19
C SER A 179 7.75 8.46 -21.85
N ARG A 180 7.52 9.38 -22.77
CA ARG A 180 7.61 10.81 -22.52
C ARG A 180 6.28 11.47 -22.76
N TYR A 181 5.93 12.39 -21.86
CA TYR A 181 4.82 13.31 -22.04
C TYR A 181 5.36 14.73 -21.98
N PHE A 182 5.37 15.42 -23.12
CA PHE A 182 6.15 16.65 -23.33
C PHE A 182 7.64 16.43 -22.99
N GLN A 183 8.18 17.19 -22.04
CA GLN A 183 9.59 17.10 -21.61
C GLN A 183 9.80 16.16 -20.40
N HIS A 184 8.73 15.56 -19.86
CA HIS A 184 8.78 14.74 -18.65
C HIS A 184 8.79 13.25 -18.97
N GLU A 185 9.73 12.53 -18.38
CA GLU A 185 9.70 11.06 -18.42
C GLU A 185 8.56 10.55 -17.55
N GLN A 186 7.81 9.57 -18.07
CA GLN A 186 6.75 8.91 -17.33
C GLN A 186 6.84 7.39 -17.46
N LYS A 187 6.39 6.70 -16.43
CA LYS A 187 6.17 5.27 -16.45
C LYS A 187 4.71 5.02 -16.81
N LYS A 188 4.47 4.18 -17.79
CA LYS A 188 3.12 3.77 -18.22
C LYS A 188 2.94 2.29 -17.97
N TYR A 189 1.70 1.90 -17.76
CA TYR A 189 1.29 0.51 -17.63
C TYR A 189 0.27 0.22 -18.73
N LEU A 190 0.48 -0.87 -19.45
CA LEU A 190 -0.41 -1.35 -20.50
C LEU A 190 -0.95 -2.72 -20.12
N PRO A 191 -2.25 -2.97 -20.24
CA PRO A 191 -2.84 -4.28 -19.96
C PRO A 191 -2.41 -5.29 -21.02
N ARG A 192 -2.09 -6.52 -20.59
CA ARG A 192 -1.80 -7.66 -21.45
C ARG A 192 -2.93 -8.69 -21.46
N ARG A 193 -3.89 -8.54 -20.55
CA ARG A 193 -5.16 -9.26 -20.52
C ARG A 193 -6.30 -8.33 -20.17
N THR A 194 -7.50 -8.76 -20.48
CA THR A 194 -8.73 -8.06 -20.08
C THR A 194 -9.02 -8.27 -18.59
N ALA A 195 -9.72 -7.30 -17.99
CA ALA A 195 -10.22 -7.40 -16.65
C ALA A 195 -11.31 -8.49 -16.52
N ASP A 196 -11.26 -9.27 -15.44
CA ASP A 196 -12.35 -10.21 -15.11
C ASP A 196 -13.49 -9.46 -14.42
N LEU A 197 -14.45 -8.99 -15.21
CA LEU A 197 -15.60 -8.22 -14.72
C LEU A 197 -16.53 -9.02 -13.80
N LYS A 198 -16.41 -10.35 -13.72
CA LYS A 198 -17.21 -11.16 -12.77
C LYS A 198 -16.84 -10.89 -11.32
N ILE A 199 -15.69 -10.28 -11.06
CA ILE A 199 -15.21 -9.92 -9.73
C ILE A 199 -15.76 -8.57 -9.27
N LEU A 200 -16.19 -7.74 -10.22
CA LEU A 200 -16.74 -6.40 -9.99
C LEU A 200 -18.27 -6.43 -10.09
N LEU A 201 -18.91 -5.72 -9.18
CA LEU A 201 -20.36 -5.49 -9.26
C LEU A 201 -20.63 -4.47 -10.39
N ALA A 202 -21.83 -4.55 -11.01
CA ALA A 202 -22.22 -3.59 -12.04
C ALA A 202 -22.16 -2.14 -11.54
N GLN A 203 -22.57 -1.90 -10.31
CA GLN A 203 -22.47 -0.60 -9.62
C GLN A 203 -21.02 -0.11 -9.49
N GLU A 204 -20.07 -1.01 -9.23
CA GLU A 204 -18.64 -0.66 -9.12
C GLU A 204 -18.06 -0.28 -10.48
N ILE A 205 -18.44 -1.02 -11.53
CA ILE A 205 -18.02 -0.73 -12.90
C ILE A 205 -18.56 0.64 -13.33
N GLN A 206 -19.85 0.90 -13.09
CA GLN A 206 -20.47 2.20 -13.39
C GLN A 206 -19.74 3.33 -12.65
N HIS A 207 -19.47 3.17 -11.37
CA HIS A 207 -18.74 4.15 -10.57
C HIS A 207 -17.34 4.43 -11.11
N ILE A 208 -16.59 3.39 -11.50
CA ILE A 208 -15.27 3.56 -12.12
C ILE A 208 -15.39 4.36 -13.41
N ASP A 209 -16.36 4.06 -14.27
CA ASP A 209 -16.59 4.78 -15.52
C ASP A 209 -16.94 6.26 -15.26
N GLU A 210 -17.76 6.57 -14.25
CA GLU A 210 -18.09 7.95 -13.84
C GLU A 210 -16.83 8.73 -13.41
N VAL A 211 -15.98 8.14 -12.58
CA VAL A 211 -14.73 8.77 -12.15
C VAL A 211 -13.77 8.98 -13.31
N LEU A 212 -13.63 7.99 -14.21
CA LEU A 212 -12.79 8.11 -15.39
C LEU A 212 -13.32 9.17 -16.37
N ALA A 213 -14.63 9.26 -16.58
CA ALA A 213 -15.24 10.29 -17.41
C ALA A 213 -14.96 11.70 -16.85
N ARG A 214 -15.00 11.87 -15.55
CA ARG A 214 -14.76 13.14 -14.86
C ARG A 214 -13.29 13.54 -14.82
N LEU A 215 -12.37 12.60 -14.61
CA LEU A 215 -10.98 12.91 -14.25
C LEU A 215 -9.92 12.46 -15.25
N ALA A 216 -10.16 11.46 -16.11
CA ALA A 216 -9.10 10.88 -16.93
C ALA A 216 -8.65 11.76 -18.11
N TRP A 217 -9.28 12.90 -18.37
CA TRP A 217 -8.83 13.89 -19.34
C TRP A 217 -7.77 14.84 -18.75
N LYS A 218 -7.70 14.95 -17.43
CA LYS A 218 -6.70 15.74 -16.69
C LYS A 218 -5.31 15.11 -16.79
N ASN A 219 -4.28 15.92 -16.82
CA ASN A 219 -2.90 15.45 -16.72
C ASN A 219 -2.48 15.23 -15.25
N ALA A 220 -1.26 14.71 -15.04
CA ALA A 220 -0.78 14.37 -13.70
C ALA A 220 -0.65 15.59 -12.76
N SER A 221 -0.37 16.80 -13.30
CA SER A 221 -0.30 18.03 -12.52
C SER A 221 -1.70 18.47 -12.08
N GLU A 222 -2.63 18.55 -13.03
CA GLU A 222 -4.03 18.91 -12.76
C GLU A 222 -4.71 17.95 -11.78
N LEU A 223 -4.47 16.65 -11.95
CA LEU A 223 -4.90 15.64 -10.96
C LEU A 223 -4.21 15.82 -9.61
N GLY A 224 -2.95 16.28 -9.63
CA GLY A 224 -2.18 16.62 -8.42
C GLY A 224 -2.85 17.74 -7.65
N GLU A 225 -3.09 18.87 -8.31
CA GLU A 225 -3.75 20.02 -7.72
C GLU A 225 -5.14 19.68 -7.19
N TYR A 226 -5.93 18.94 -7.97
CA TYR A 226 -7.25 18.48 -7.57
C TYR A 226 -7.20 17.54 -6.35
N SER A 227 -6.22 16.64 -6.28
CA SER A 227 -6.06 15.76 -5.12
C SER A 227 -5.51 16.48 -3.88
N HIS A 228 -4.73 17.56 -4.07
CA HIS A 228 -4.18 18.36 -2.98
C HIS A 228 -5.21 19.28 -2.35
N SER A 229 -6.24 19.68 -3.10
CA SER A 229 -7.37 20.44 -2.57
C SER A 229 -8.42 19.58 -1.86
N ASP A 230 -8.41 18.25 -2.08
CA ASP A 230 -9.34 17.32 -1.44
C ASP A 230 -9.13 17.23 0.09
N THR A 231 -10.20 17.33 0.85
CA THR A 231 -10.17 17.34 2.32
C THR A 231 -9.44 16.15 2.93
N PRO A 232 -9.67 14.88 2.50
CA PRO A 232 -8.92 13.73 3.01
C PRO A 232 -7.40 13.92 2.90
N TRP A 233 -6.89 14.43 1.78
CA TRP A 233 -5.46 14.67 1.63
C TRP A 233 -4.98 15.87 2.46
N ARG A 234 -5.76 16.95 2.55
CA ARG A 234 -5.37 18.20 3.23
C ARG A 234 -5.13 17.99 4.72
N ILE A 235 -6.01 17.26 5.42
CA ILE A 235 -6.01 17.17 6.89
C ILE A 235 -4.96 16.20 7.45
N HIS A 236 -4.41 15.28 6.64
CA HIS A 236 -3.36 14.36 7.08
C HIS A 236 -1.97 14.96 6.95
N LYS A 237 -0.96 14.37 7.60
CA LYS A 237 0.46 14.74 7.48
C LYS A 237 1.15 13.92 6.40
N ILE A 238 2.24 14.45 5.83
CA ILE A 238 3.07 13.70 4.87
C ILE A 238 3.54 12.39 5.50
N GLY A 239 3.36 11.28 4.77
CA GLY A 239 3.66 9.91 5.21
C GLY A 239 2.59 9.25 6.07
N GLU A 240 1.52 9.97 6.42
CA GLU A 240 0.39 9.42 7.17
C GLU A 240 -0.58 8.68 6.25
N GLU A 241 -1.19 7.59 6.75
CA GLU A 241 -2.27 6.88 6.07
C GLU A 241 -3.52 7.77 6.03
N ILE A 242 -4.11 7.94 4.86
CA ILE A 242 -5.32 8.73 4.66
C ILE A 242 -6.52 7.86 5.03
N SER A 243 -7.30 8.31 6.03
CA SER A 243 -8.52 7.61 6.44
C SER A 243 -9.64 7.84 5.44
N TYR A 244 -10.34 6.77 5.06
CA TYR A 244 -11.54 6.86 4.20
C TYR A 244 -12.66 7.69 4.82
N GLU A 245 -12.84 7.62 6.14
CA GLU A 245 -13.87 8.36 6.88
C GLU A 245 -13.80 9.88 6.65
N THR A 246 -12.65 10.37 6.23
CA THR A 246 -12.43 11.81 6.04
C THR A 246 -13.12 12.37 4.79
N VAL A 247 -13.69 11.51 3.92
CA VAL A 247 -14.51 11.95 2.77
C VAL A 247 -15.77 12.67 3.20
N PHE A 248 -16.33 12.34 4.37
CA PHE A 248 -17.54 12.99 4.89
C PHE A 248 -17.33 14.44 5.34
N TYR A 249 -16.08 14.93 5.28
CA TYR A 249 -15.72 16.32 5.54
C TYR A 249 -15.34 17.08 4.27
N ARG A 250 -15.62 16.52 3.09
CA ARG A 250 -15.37 17.17 1.80
C ARG A 250 -16.20 18.44 1.65
N ASP A 251 -15.60 19.40 0.94
CA ASP A 251 -16.33 20.56 0.41
C ASP A 251 -17.12 20.18 -0.86
N ASP A 252 -18.03 21.06 -1.28
CA ASP A 252 -18.91 20.82 -2.43
C ASP A 252 -18.14 20.59 -3.75
N ASP A 253 -16.91 21.10 -3.87
CA ASP A 253 -16.09 20.93 -5.07
C ASP A 253 -15.58 19.49 -5.24
N HIS A 254 -15.50 18.71 -4.14
CA HIS A 254 -14.98 17.35 -4.13
C HIS A 254 -16.02 16.30 -3.76
N SER A 255 -17.09 16.70 -3.06
CA SER A 255 -18.16 15.77 -2.68
C SER A 255 -18.86 15.22 -3.92
N VAL A 256 -19.10 13.91 -3.90
CA VAL A 256 -19.81 13.18 -4.95
C VAL A 256 -21.16 12.64 -4.50
N LYS A 257 -21.51 12.91 -3.22
CA LYS A 257 -22.81 12.58 -2.64
C LYS A 257 -23.65 13.86 -2.51
N ASN A 258 -24.90 13.81 -2.94
CA ASN A 258 -25.85 14.88 -2.69
C ASN A 258 -26.51 14.61 -1.34
N TYR A 259 -26.19 15.42 -0.35
CA TYR A 259 -26.75 15.32 1.00
C TYR A 259 -28.12 16.00 1.16
N GLU A 260 -28.58 16.77 0.15
CA GLU A 260 -29.88 17.45 0.18
C GLU A 260 -31.05 16.48 -0.02
N ASP A 261 -30.81 15.32 -0.63
CA ASP A 261 -31.85 14.31 -0.89
C ASP A 261 -32.15 13.40 0.32
N GLU A 262 -31.47 13.58 1.45
CA GLU A 262 -31.65 12.77 2.67
C GLU A 262 -32.48 13.48 3.78
N LEU A 263 -32.99 14.70 3.52
CA LEU A 263 -33.85 15.48 4.40
C LEU A 263 -35.30 15.46 3.92
#